data_6bf2d01d161f9360f7e11c3ee8658a8a
#
_entry.id   6bf2d01d161f9360f7e11c3ee8658a8a
#
_cell.length_a   1.000
_cell.length_b   1.000
_cell.length_c   1.000
_cell.angle_alpha   90.00
_cell.angle_beta   90.00
_cell.angle_gamma   90.00
#
_symmetry.space_group_name_H-M   'P 1'
#
loop_
_entity.id
_entity.type
_entity.pdbx_description
1 polymer ?
#
loop_
_entity_poly.entity_id
_entity_poly.type
_entity_poly.pdbx_seq_one_letter_code
_entity_poly.pdbx_strand_id
1 'polypeptide(L)'
;PRDPDMFHVSTLVNEAARLAGRDKDYYPDSGVNNIMSFGRIAEYIMRVPVWEECDKTNSTFDMQVILKDTKENIVGTLDGIIRAKDEPFPRAIVEIKSKYSKVGSPLDNWRYMAQVMAYLKLAHTTVCWMPILYFPRGEPDVQARLFKIRFDVSEIDANWNLLLNARDALIDESINERE
;
A
#
# COMPACT_ATOMS: atom_id res chain seq x y z
N PRO A 1 -5.73 14.75 -7.13
CA PRO A 1 -6.58 15.45 -6.18
C PRO A 1 -7.20 14.43 -5.24
N ARG A 2 -7.12 14.67 -3.92
CA ARG A 2 -7.80 13.83 -2.94
C ARG A 2 -9.30 14.12 -3.05
N ASP A 3 -10.12 13.09 -3.05
CA ASP A 3 -11.57 13.21 -2.94
C ASP A 3 -11.89 13.59 -1.49
N PRO A 4 -12.39 14.81 -1.21
CA PRO A 4 -12.55 15.29 0.17
C PRO A 4 -13.66 14.54 0.92
N ASP A 5 -14.53 13.85 0.19
CA ASP A 5 -15.72 13.19 0.75
C ASP A 5 -15.48 11.68 1.00
N MET A 6 -14.28 11.15 0.71
CA MET A 6 -13.95 9.74 0.86
C MET A 6 -12.81 9.51 1.85
N PHE A 7 -12.89 8.42 2.61
CA PHE A 7 -11.80 7.97 3.49
C PHE A 7 -10.68 7.34 2.69
N HIS A 8 -9.47 7.88 2.84
CA HIS A 8 -8.29 7.29 2.22
C HIS A 8 -7.80 6.06 3.00
N VAL A 9 -7.42 5.00 2.28
CA VAL A 9 -6.87 3.77 2.88
C VAL A 9 -5.74 4.08 3.88
N SER A 10 -4.81 4.99 3.54
CA SER A 10 -3.71 5.36 4.44
C SER A 10 -4.18 6.00 5.75
N THR A 11 -5.26 6.79 5.72
CA THR A 11 -5.88 7.38 6.92
C THR A 11 -6.48 6.29 7.80
N LEU A 12 -7.22 5.36 7.19
CA LEU A 12 -7.85 4.24 7.92
C LEU A 12 -6.83 3.29 8.53
N VAL A 13 -5.72 3.01 7.84
CA VAL A 13 -4.62 2.20 8.39
C VAL A 13 -3.97 2.87 9.59
N ASN A 14 -3.78 4.19 9.57
CA ASN A 14 -3.25 4.93 10.71
C ASN A 14 -4.22 4.91 11.90
N GLU A 15 -5.51 5.10 11.66
CA GLU A 15 -6.53 5.05 12.69
C GLU A 15 -6.67 3.65 13.29
N ALA A 16 -6.67 2.61 12.46
CA ALA A 16 -6.65 1.23 12.94
C ALA A 16 -5.41 0.92 13.81
N ALA A 17 -4.25 1.50 13.47
CA ALA A 17 -3.05 1.40 14.30
C ALA A 17 -3.22 2.10 15.66
N ARG A 18 -3.84 3.29 15.68
CA ARG A 18 -4.16 4.03 16.92
C ARG A 18 -5.07 3.22 17.83
N LEU A 19 -6.17 2.72 17.30
CA LEU A 19 -7.14 1.89 18.05
C LEU A 19 -6.52 0.60 18.60
N ALA A 20 -5.54 0.04 17.88
CA ALA A 20 -4.81 -1.16 18.31
C ALA A 20 -3.64 -0.86 19.26
N GLY A 21 -3.43 0.39 19.68
CA GLY A 21 -2.31 0.81 20.52
C GLY A 21 -0.93 0.67 19.86
N ARG A 22 -0.87 0.70 18.52
CA ARG A 22 0.35 0.54 17.70
C ARG A 22 0.95 1.88 17.24
N ASP A 23 0.58 3.00 17.86
CA ASP A 23 1.06 4.34 17.49
C ASP A 23 2.57 4.50 17.60
N LYS A 24 3.20 3.73 18.49
CA LYS A 24 4.66 3.77 18.71
C LYS A 24 5.46 3.25 17.50
N ASP A 25 4.81 2.56 16.57
CA ASP A 25 5.44 2.11 15.32
C ASP A 25 5.52 3.21 14.25
N TYR A 26 5.01 4.40 14.56
CA TYR A 26 5.15 5.59 13.73
C TYR A 26 6.50 6.23 13.98
N TYR A 27 7.41 6.16 13.03
CA TYR A 27 8.65 6.91 13.07
C TYR A 27 8.36 8.40 12.95
N PRO A 28 8.60 9.20 14.01
CA PRO A 28 8.40 10.64 13.90
C PRO A 28 9.38 11.24 12.89
N ASP A 29 8.87 12.20 12.19
CA ASP A 29 9.43 12.99 11.12
C ASP A 29 10.74 13.72 11.42
N SER A 30 11.84 13.03 11.53
CA SER A 30 13.15 13.68 11.39
C SER A 30 13.63 13.54 9.94
N GLY A 31 13.25 14.48 9.07
CA GLY A 31 13.73 14.54 7.70
C GLY A 31 12.72 14.17 6.60
N VAL A 32 11.43 14.42 6.81
CA VAL A 32 10.31 14.11 5.89
C VAL A 32 10.59 14.48 4.44
N ASN A 33 11.15 15.65 4.18
CA ASN A 33 11.38 16.11 2.80
C ASN A 33 12.37 15.23 2.02
N ASN A 34 13.42 14.72 2.68
CA ASN A 34 14.39 13.84 2.05
C ASN A 34 13.82 12.43 1.86
N ILE A 35 13.06 11.91 2.84
CA ILE A 35 12.42 10.58 2.76
C ILE A 35 11.38 10.55 1.63
N MET A 36 10.57 11.61 1.48
CA MET A 36 9.60 11.71 0.37
C MET A 36 10.28 11.79 -1.00
N SER A 37 11.40 12.51 -1.11
CA SER A 37 12.16 12.58 -2.35
C SER A 37 12.76 11.24 -2.75
N PHE A 38 13.30 10.48 -1.78
CA PHE A 38 13.78 9.12 -1.99
C PHE A 38 12.65 8.15 -2.35
N GLY A 39 11.47 8.29 -1.76
CA GLY A 39 10.29 7.52 -2.11
C GLY A 39 9.96 7.65 -3.61
N ARG A 40 9.92 8.87 -4.14
CA ARG A 40 9.67 9.13 -5.57
C ARG A 40 10.75 8.55 -6.49
N ILE A 41 12.02 8.64 -6.09
CA ILE A 41 13.13 8.03 -6.83
C ILE A 41 12.99 6.51 -6.83
N ALA A 42 12.68 5.91 -5.68
CA ALA A 42 12.44 4.48 -5.57
C ALA A 42 11.27 4.03 -6.46
N GLU A 43 10.15 4.76 -6.45
CA GLU A 43 9.03 4.49 -7.35
C GLU A 43 9.47 4.48 -8.82
N TYR A 44 10.25 5.46 -9.24
CA TYR A 44 10.72 5.54 -10.63
C TYR A 44 11.64 4.38 -11.01
N ILE A 45 12.64 4.08 -10.17
CA ILE A 45 13.60 3.01 -10.40
C ILE A 45 12.93 1.64 -10.38
N MET A 46 12.04 1.41 -9.40
CA MET A 46 11.44 0.10 -9.18
C MET A 46 10.31 -0.26 -10.17
N ARG A 47 9.91 0.66 -11.03
CA ARG A 47 9.02 0.36 -12.17
C ARG A 47 9.70 -0.55 -13.20
N VAL A 48 11.00 -0.38 -13.42
CA VAL A 48 11.74 -1.15 -14.43
C VAL A 48 11.62 -2.67 -14.21
N PRO A 49 11.98 -3.23 -13.04
CA PRO A 49 11.82 -4.67 -12.81
C PRO A 49 10.36 -5.16 -12.89
N VAL A 50 9.37 -4.28 -12.63
CA VAL A 50 7.97 -4.65 -12.82
C VAL A 50 7.63 -4.78 -14.30
N TRP A 51 8.04 -3.82 -15.14
CA TRP A 51 7.84 -3.90 -16.59
C TRP A 51 8.52 -5.11 -17.21
N GLU A 52 9.79 -5.35 -16.86
CA GLU A 52 10.52 -6.52 -17.35
C GLU A 52 9.83 -7.84 -17.03
N GLU A 53 9.22 -7.92 -15.84
CA GLU A 53 8.48 -9.11 -15.43
C GLU A 53 7.10 -9.20 -16.11
N CYS A 54 6.45 -8.06 -16.37
CA CYS A 54 5.22 -8.02 -17.16
C CYS A 54 5.43 -8.49 -18.60
N ASP A 55 6.54 -8.09 -19.23
CA ASP A 55 6.88 -8.55 -20.58
C ASP A 55 7.05 -10.07 -20.64
N LYS A 56 7.72 -10.67 -19.64
CA LYS A 56 7.88 -12.13 -19.54
C LYS A 56 6.56 -12.87 -19.37
N THR A 57 5.57 -12.23 -18.75
CA THR A 57 4.28 -12.86 -18.41
C THR A 57 3.12 -12.44 -19.32
N ASN A 58 3.42 -11.76 -20.44
CA ASN A 58 2.43 -11.20 -21.36
C ASN A 58 1.35 -10.38 -20.64
N SER A 59 1.80 -9.48 -19.79
CA SER A 59 0.94 -8.63 -18.96
C SER A 59 1.17 -7.14 -19.26
N THR A 60 0.24 -6.30 -18.82
CA THR A 60 0.37 -4.84 -18.80
C THR A 60 0.52 -4.35 -17.38
N PHE A 61 1.18 -3.21 -17.21
CA PHE A 61 1.34 -2.52 -15.95
C PHE A 61 0.75 -1.11 -16.06
N ASP A 62 -0.40 -0.89 -15.42
CA ASP A 62 -1.05 0.41 -15.32
C ASP A 62 -0.60 1.09 -14.03
N MET A 63 -0.08 2.32 -14.13
CA MET A 63 0.50 3.05 -13.00
C MET A 63 -0.49 4.02 -12.37
N GLN A 64 -0.32 4.27 -11.05
CA GLN A 64 -1.08 5.26 -10.28
C GLN A 64 -2.59 5.12 -10.44
N VAL A 65 -3.09 3.93 -10.15
CA VAL A 65 -4.51 3.59 -10.30
C VAL A 65 -5.28 4.00 -9.05
N ILE A 66 -6.37 4.75 -9.24
CA ILE A 66 -7.29 5.11 -8.16
C ILE A 66 -8.44 4.11 -8.17
N LEU A 67 -8.63 3.42 -7.04
CA LEU A 67 -9.77 2.52 -6.81
C LEU A 67 -10.67 3.10 -5.73
N LYS A 68 -11.99 2.89 -5.90
CA LYS A 68 -13.00 3.41 -4.98
C LYS A 68 -14.01 2.32 -4.63
N ASP A 69 -14.31 2.19 -3.36
CA ASP A 69 -15.52 1.55 -2.87
C ASP A 69 -16.52 2.63 -2.48
N THR A 70 -17.48 2.89 -3.36
CA THR A 70 -18.49 3.95 -3.14
C THR A 70 -19.51 3.55 -2.08
N LYS A 71 -19.71 2.27 -1.83
CA LYS A 71 -20.60 1.77 -0.80
C LYS A 71 -20.04 2.06 0.60
N GLU A 72 -18.75 1.78 0.77
CA GLU A 72 -18.08 1.98 2.05
C GLU A 72 -17.41 3.37 2.15
N ASN A 73 -17.51 4.18 1.11
CA ASN A 73 -16.91 5.51 1.02
C ASN A 73 -15.38 5.52 1.22
N ILE A 74 -14.70 4.52 0.65
CA ILE A 74 -13.24 4.33 0.78
C ILE A 74 -12.55 4.49 -0.58
N VAL A 75 -11.41 5.18 -0.59
CA VAL A 75 -10.58 5.37 -1.78
C VAL A 75 -9.13 4.97 -1.49
N GLY A 76 -8.51 4.33 -2.47
CA GLY A 76 -7.09 3.99 -2.46
C GLY A 76 -6.40 4.43 -3.75
N THR A 77 -5.17 4.92 -3.64
CA THR A 77 -4.28 5.17 -4.78
C THR A 77 -3.14 4.17 -4.71
N LEU A 78 -3.11 3.28 -5.70
CA LEU A 78 -2.10 2.25 -5.83
C LEU A 78 -0.97 2.74 -6.74
N ASP A 79 0.25 2.28 -6.50
CA ASP A 79 1.37 2.54 -7.41
C ASP A 79 1.14 1.87 -8.77
N GLY A 80 0.38 0.78 -8.81
CA GLY A 80 -0.11 0.22 -10.05
C GLY A 80 -0.88 -1.08 -9.96
N ILE A 81 -1.32 -1.54 -11.14
CA ILE A 81 -2.06 -2.79 -11.34
C ILE A 81 -1.46 -3.55 -12.52
N ILE A 82 -1.36 -4.85 -12.37
CA ILE A 82 -0.95 -5.78 -13.43
C ILE A 82 -2.17 -6.51 -13.95
N ARG A 83 -2.34 -6.51 -15.29
CA ARG A 83 -3.38 -7.27 -15.99
C ARG A 83 -2.74 -8.16 -17.06
N ALA A 84 -3.34 -9.30 -17.35
CA ALA A 84 -3.04 -9.96 -18.60
C ALA A 84 -3.57 -9.13 -19.76
N LYS A 85 -2.92 -9.18 -20.91
CA LYS A 85 -3.33 -8.39 -22.09
C LYS A 85 -4.77 -8.65 -22.52
N ASP A 86 -5.25 -9.89 -22.30
CA ASP A 86 -6.55 -10.34 -22.75
C ASP A 86 -7.58 -10.49 -21.61
N GLU A 87 -7.25 -10.05 -20.38
CA GLU A 87 -8.12 -10.17 -19.22
C GLU A 87 -8.47 -8.79 -18.63
N PRO A 88 -9.75 -8.50 -18.37
CA PRO A 88 -10.16 -7.21 -17.81
C PRO A 88 -9.84 -7.09 -16.32
N PHE A 89 -9.68 -8.22 -15.62
CA PHE A 89 -9.47 -8.25 -14.17
C PHE A 89 -8.00 -8.14 -13.79
N PRO A 90 -7.69 -7.45 -12.70
CA PRO A 90 -6.33 -7.40 -12.15
C PRO A 90 -5.82 -8.79 -11.75
N ARG A 91 -4.61 -9.13 -12.22
CA ARG A 91 -3.88 -10.31 -11.72
C ARG A 91 -3.15 -10.04 -10.42
N ALA A 92 -2.66 -8.81 -10.28
CA ALA A 92 -1.96 -8.36 -9.09
C ALA A 92 -2.04 -6.84 -8.95
N ILE A 93 -1.89 -6.36 -7.72
CA ILE A 93 -1.56 -4.94 -7.47
C ILE A 93 -0.04 -4.78 -7.38
N VAL A 94 0.44 -3.55 -7.55
CA VAL A 94 1.83 -3.16 -7.32
C VAL A 94 1.87 -2.10 -6.23
N GLU A 95 2.73 -2.30 -5.23
CA GLU A 95 2.96 -1.35 -4.16
C GLU A 95 4.46 -1.19 -3.93
N ILE A 96 5.02 -0.07 -4.36
CA ILE A 96 6.46 0.22 -4.34
C ILE A 96 6.85 0.79 -2.97
N LYS A 97 7.91 0.28 -2.39
CA LYS A 97 8.42 0.75 -1.10
C LYS A 97 9.90 1.07 -1.15
N SER A 98 10.33 1.96 -0.25
CA SER A 98 11.74 2.18 0.06
C SER A 98 11.99 1.96 1.55
N LYS A 99 13.11 1.35 1.91
CA LYS A 99 13.49 1.08 3.31
C LYS A 99 14.94 1.45 3.57
N TYR A 100 15.17 2.15 4.68
CA TYR A 100 16.50 2.44 5.23
C TYR A 100 16.93 1.34 6.19
N SER A 101 17.07 0.11 5.68
CA SER A 101 17.43 -1.06 6.47
C SER A 101 18.13 -2.09 5.58
N LYS A 102 18.71 -3.11 6.20
CA LYS A 102 19.09 -4.34 5.49
C LYS A 102 17.86 -5.00 4.88
N VAL A 103 18.10 -5.80 3.84
CA VAL A 103 17.04 -6.61 3.21
C VAL A 103 16.37 -7.49 4.27
N GLY A 104 15.05 -7.44 4.31
CA GLY A 104 14.23 -8.21 5.22
C GLY A 104 12.86 -8.52 4.61
N SER A 105 12.05 -9.29 5.33
CA SER A 105 10.69 -9.57 4.92
C SER A 105 9.83 -8.30 4.96
N PRO A 106 9.03 -8.00 3.91
CA PRO A 106 8.03 -6.96 3.99
C PRO A 106 6.88 -7.32 4.94
N LEU A 107 6.65 -8.62 5.20
CA LEU A 107 5.55 -9.11 6.04
C LEU A 107 5.66 -8.67 7.51
N ASP A 108 6.86 -8.33 7.97
CA ASP A 108 7.11 -7.88 9.35
C ASP A 108 6.54 -6.46 9.61
N ASN A 109 6.18 -5.73 8.56
CA ASN A 109 5.59 -4.40 8.69
C ASN A 109 4.06 -4.46 8.58
N TRP A 110 3.39 -4.49 9.72
CA TRP A 110 1.93 -4.56 9.78
C TRP A 110 1.23 -3.46 8.97
N ARG A 111 1.72 -2.20 9.04
CA ARG A 111 1.10 -1.07 8.31
C ARG A 111 1.17 -1.27 6.80
N TYR A 112 2.29 -1.77 6.28
CA TYR A 112 2.41 -2.09 4.86
C TYR A 112 1.44 -3.19 4.48
N MET A 113 1.35 -4.24 5.30
CA MET A 113 0.45 -5.36 5.02
C MET A 113 -1.02 -4.95 5.11
N ALA A 114 -1.40 -4.14 6.10
CA ALA A 114 -2.76 -3.60 6.21
C ALA A 114 -3.14 -2.73 5.01
N GLN A 115 -2.23 -1.86 4.54
CA GLN A 115 -2.44 -1.06 3.35
C GLN A 115 -2.59 -1.92 2.09
N VAL A 116 -1.69 -2.90 1.91
CA VAL A 116 -1.70 -3.82 0.78
C VAL A 116 -3.00 -4.63 0.75
N MET A 117 -3.41 -5.22 1.87
CA MET A 117 -4.66 -6.00 1.94
C MET A 117 -5.90 -5.15 1.63
N ALA A 118 -5.92 -3.87 2.05
CA ALA A 118 -6.99 -2.95 1.67
C ALA A 118 -7.02 -2.71 0.15
N TYR A 119 -5.87 -2.53 -0.48
CA TYR A 119 -5.78 -2.37 -1.92
C TYR A 119 -6.16 -3.65 -2.68
N LEU A 120 -5.80 -4.83 -2.16
CA LEU A 120 -6.23 -6.12 -2.71
C LEU A 120 -7.76 -6.26 -2.67
N LYS A 121 -8.40 -5.82 -1.58
CA LYS A 121 -9.87 -5.79 -1.47
C LYS A 121 -10.49 -4.90 -2.53
N LEU A 122 -10.00 -3.66 -2.67
CA LEU A 122 -10.49 -2.71 -3.68
C LEU A 122 -10.26 -3.19 -5.12
N ALA A 123 -9.15 -3.90 -5.37
CA ALA A 123 -8.78 -4.41 -6.69
C ALA A 123 -9.40 -5.77 -7.03
N HIS A 124 -10.11 -6.42 -6.10
CA HIS A 124 -10.66 -7.76 -6.25
C HIS A 124 -9.62 -8.81 -6.67
N THR A 125 -8.42 -8.75 -6.08
CA THR A 125 -7.34 -9.73 -6.31
C THR A 125 -6.70 -10.14 -4.98
N THR A 126 -5.87 -11.19 -5.00
CA THR A 126 -5.19 -11.70 -3.79
C THR A 126 -3.67 -11.62 -3.89
N VAL A 127 -3.14 -11.07 -4.99
CA VAL A 127 -1.69 -11.04 -5.26
C VAL A 127 -1.18 -9.61 -5.26
N CYS A 128 -0.10 -9.37 -4.52
CA CYS A 128 0.65 -8.12 -4.54
C CYS A 128 2.07 -8.38 -5.05
N TRP A 129 2.53 -7.58 -5.99
CA TRP A 129 3.94 -7.44 -6.32
C TRP A 129 4.46 -6.22 -5.57
N MET A 130 5.42 -6.47 -4.68
CA MET A 130 6.00 -5.44 -3.84
C MET A 130 7.49 -5.27 -4.17
N PRO A 131 7.83 -4.39 -5.09
CA PRO A 131 9.21 -3.99 -5.34
C PRO A 131 9.68 -3.08 -4.20
N ILE A 132 10.81 -3.42 -3.57
CA ILE A 132 11.38 -2.66 -2.46
C ILE A 132 12.81 -2.28 -2.80
N LEU A 133 13.12 -0.99 -2.63
CA LEU A 133 14.47 -0.46 -2.71
C LEU A 133 15.01 -0.29 -1.29
N TYR A 134 16.07 -1.03 -0.97
CA TYR A 134 16.74 -1.00 0.33
C TYR A 134 17.97 -0.10 0.30
N PHE A 135 18.09 0.78 1.29
CA PHE A 135 19.23 1.64 1.54
C PHE A 135 19.87 1.23 2.87
N PRO A 136 20.79 0.25 2.89
CA PRO A 136 21.39 -0.20 4.15
C PRO A 136 22.25 0.91 4.76
N ARG A 137 22.08 1.18 6.04
CA ARG A 137 22.92 2.17 6.75
C ARG A 137 24.36 1.69 6.83
N GLY A 138 25.29 2.52 6.36
CA GLY A 138 26.73 2.24 6.42
C GLY A 138 27.24 1.28 5.33
N GLU A 139 26.40 0.87 4.41
CA GLU A 139 26.78 0.07 3.24
C GLU A 139 26.57 0.91 1.97
N PRO A 140 27.49 0.89 0.99
CA PRO A 140 27.35 1.70 -0.21
C PRO A 140 26.31 1.13 -1.20
N ASP A 141 25.94 -0.13 -1.03
CA ASP A 141 25.16 -0.86 -2.03
C ASP A 141 23.65 -0.74 -1.78
N VAL A 142 22.97 -0.09 -2.70
CA VAL A 142 21.52 -0.09 -2.79
C VAL A 142 21.05 -1.43 -3.34
N GLN A 143 20.09 -2.05 -2.70
CA GLN A 143 19.57 -3.36 -3.10
C GLN A 143 18.11 -3.28 -3.51
N ALA A 144 17.79 -3.76 -4.71
CA ALA A 144 16.43 -3.90 -5.21
C ALA A 144 15.94 -5.35 -5.02
N ARG A 145 14.71 -5.52 -4.54
CA ARG A 145 14.04 -6.83 -4.43
C ARG A 145 12.59 -6.71 -4.89
N LEU A 146 12.13 -7.69 -5.64
CA LEU A 146 10.72 -7.85 -6.01
C LEU A 146 10.14 -9.03 -5.21
N PHE A 147 9.20 -8.74 -4.33
CA PHE A 147 8.43 -9.74 -3.61
C PHE A 147 7.08 -9.95 -4.32
N LYS A 148 6.71 -11.21 -4.52
CA LYS A 148 5.38 -11.60 -4.98
C LYS A 148 4.67 -12.27 -3.80
N ILE A 149 3.68 -11.59 -3.24
CA ILE A 149 3.00 -11.98 -2.01
C ILE A 149 1.57 -12.36 -2.38
N ARG A 150 1.10 -13.48 -1.86
CA ARG A 150 -0.30 -13.91 -1.96
C ARG A 150 -0.89 -13.92 -0.57
N PHE A 151 -2.10 -13.37 -0.46
CA PHE A 151 -2.88 -13.38 0.77
C PHE A 151 -4.11 -14.26 0.62
N ASP A 152 -4.57 -14.86 1.71
CA ASP A 152 -5.85 -15.53 1.74
C ASP A 152 -7.00 -14.53 1.76
N VAL A 153 -8.12 -14.88 1.15
CA VAL A 153 -9.32 -14.02 1.11
C VAL A 153 -9.79 -13.68 2.54
N SER A 154 -9.71 -14.65 3.46
CA SER A 154 -10.07 -14.44 4.87
C SER A 154 -9.19 -13.40 5.58
N GLU A 155 -7.88 -13.34 5.26
CA GLU A 155 -6.97 -12.32 5.81
C GLU A 155 -7.33 -10.93 5.26
N ILE A 156 -7.60 -10.85 3.96
CA ILE A 156 -8.03 -9.61 3.30
C ILE A 156 -9.35 -9.11 3.91
N ASP A 157 -10.33 -9.99 4.12
CA ASP A 157 -11.62 -9.64 4.68
C ASP A 157 -11.52 -9.23 6.16
N ALA A 158 -10.71 -9.92 6.94
CA ALA A 158 -10.46 -9.55 8.33
C ALA A 158 -9.81 -8.16 8.44
N ASN A 159 -8.81 -7.89 7.60
CA ASN A 159 -8.20 -6.56 7.52
C ASN A 159 -9.18 -5.48 7.07
N TRP A 160 -10.05 -5.78 6.10
CA TRP A 160 -11.06 -4.85 5.63
C TRP A 160 -12.04 -4.47 6.74
N ASN A 161 -12.53 -5.44 7.52
CA ASN A 161 -13.40 -5.19 8.67
C ASN A 161 -12.72 -4.30 9.73
N LEU A 162 -11.41 -4.48 9.93
CA LEU A 162 -10.64 -3.63 10.83
C LEU A 162 -10.58 -2.18 10.35
N LEU A 163 -10.47 -1.95 9.04
CA LEU A 163 -10.51 -0.61 8.46
C LEU A 163 -11.92 0.01 8.49
N LEU A 164 -12.97 -0.79 8.34
CA LEU A 164 -14.36 -0.31 8.51
C LEU A 164 -14.60 0.16 9.95
N ASN A 165 -14.13 -0.57 10.95
CA ASN A 165 -14.20 -0.13 12.35
C ASN A 165 -13.43 1.17 12.58
N ALA A 166 -12.26 1.35 11.97
CA ALA A 166 -11.49 2.58 12.05
C ALA A 166 -12.22 3.76 11.38
N ARG A 167 -12.89 3.53 10.25
CA ARG A 167 -13.75 4.52 9.60
C ARG A 167 -14.89 4.96 10.50
N ASP A 168 -15.59 4.01 11.08
CA ASP A 168 -16.75 4.29 11.94
C ASP A 168 -16.33 5.09 13.18
N ALA A 169 -15.17 4.79 13.77
CA ALA A 169 -14.60 5.57 14.87
C ALA A 169 -14.30 7.03 14.46
N LEU A 170 -13.76 7.25 13.27
CA LEU A 170 -13.51 8.61 12.75
C LEU A 170 -14.81 9.38 12.50
N ILE A 171 -15.87 8.70 12.07
CA ILE A 171 -17.19 9.31 11.90
C ILE A 171 -17.75 9.75 13.26
N ASP A 172 -17.71 8.88 14.27
CA ASP A 172 -18.20 9.15 15.61
C ASP A 172 -17.44 10.31 16.29
N GLU A 173 -16.09 10.35 16.15
CA GLU A 173 -15.28 11.47 16.63
C GLU A 173 -15.69 12.79 15.96
N SER A 174 -15.95 12.78 14.66
CA SER A 174 -16.34 13.99 13.91
C SER A 174 -17.72 14.54 14.28
N ILE A 175 -18.62 13.70 14.78
CA ILE A 175 -19.96 14.10 15.26
C ILE A 175 -19.83 14.74 16.65
N ASN A 176 -19.05 14.12 17.56
CA ASN A 176 -18.87 14.60 18.91
C ASN A 176 -18.12 15.96 19.00
N GLU A 177 -17.28 16.29 18.02
CA GLU A 177 -16.60 17.59 17.94
C GLU A 177 -17.52 18.74 17.49
N ARG A 178 -18.71 18.45 16.98
CA ARG A 178 -19.68 19.44 16.48
C ARG A 178 -20.81 19.78 17.47
N GLU A 179 -20.90 19.03 18.54
CA GLU A 179 -21.82 19.26 19.68
C GLU A 179 -21.13 20.10 20.78
#